data_f39e26c6d30ec4071e7ff21479db4291
#
_entry.id   f39e26c6d30ec4071e7ff21479db4291
#
_cell.length_a   1.000
_cell.length_b   1.000
_cell.length_c   1.000
_cell.angle_alpha   90.00
_cell.angle_beta   90.00
_cell.angle_gamma   90.00
#
_symmetry.space_group_name_H-M   'P 1'
#
loop_
_entity.id
_entity.type
_entity.pdbx_description
1 polymer ?
#
loop_
_entity_poly.entity_id
_entity_poly.type
_entity_poly.pdbx_seq_one_letter_code
_entity_poly.pdbx_strand_id
1 'polypeptide(L)'
;MTVEKKDLDWGNLDFSYRKTDYSYVSNYKDGAWDEGCLTTDHSITLSECAGIFHYCQEVFEGLKAYTTVDGSIVCFRPDMNAQRMADSAERLVMQ
;
A
#
# COMPACT_ATOMS: atom_id res chain seq x y z
N MET A 1 -0.40 -13.42 14.89
CA MET A 1 -0.23 -13.47 13.44
C MET A 1 1.18 -13.91 13.12
N THR A 2 1.33 -14.99 12.38
CA THR A 2 2.64 -15.51 12.00
C THR A 2 2.87 -15.20 10.53
N VAL A 3 3.97 -14.50 10.22
CA VAL A 3 4.37 -14.21 8.84
C VAL A 3 5.66 -14.98 8.58
N GLU A 4 5.62 -15.85 7.58
CA GLU A 4 6.79 -16.61 7.17
C GLU A 4 7.49 -15.91 6.00
N LYS A 5 8.83 -15.95 6.02
CA LYS A 5 9.60 -15.45 4.90
C LYS A 5 9.38 -16.35 3.70
N LYS A 6 8.98 -15.75 2.58
CA LYS A 6 8.76 -16.49 1.34
C LYS A 6 10.01 -16.51 0.48
N ASP A 7 10.23 -17.64 -0.15
CA ASP A 7 11.28 -17.78 -1.15
C ASP A 7 10.68 -17.44 -2.52
N LEU A 8 11.00 -16.25 -3.00
CA LEU A 8 10.49 -15.71 -4.26
C LEU A 8 11.63 -15.57 -5.25
N ASP A 9 11.32 -15.78 -6.53
CA ASP A 9 12.25 -15.49 -7.61
C ASP A 9 12.27 -13.99 -7.90
N TRP A 10 13.04 -13.27 -7.09
CA TRP A 10 13.07 -11.79 -7.12
C TRP A 10 13.54 -11.23 -8.46
N GLY A 11 14.34 -11.98 -9.22
CA GLY A 11 14.84 -11.54 -10.52
C GLY A 11 13.80 -11.58 -11.63
N ASN A 12 12.72 -12.32 -11.45
CA ASN A 12 11.67 -12.53 -12.44
C ASN A 12 10.31 -12.00 -12.02
N LEU A 13 10.28 -11.10 -11.03
CA LEU A 13 9.04 -10.41 -10.68
C LEU A 13 8.68 -9.40 -11.77
N ASP A 14 7.39 -9.37 -12.12
CA ASP A 14 6.83 -8.46 -13.11
C ASP A 14 5.62 -7.71 -12.51
N PHE A 15 4.81 -7.06 -13.35
CA PHE A 15 3.62 -6.36 -12.90
C PHE A 15 2.38 -7.24 -12.80
N SER A 16 2.49 -8.55 -13.00
CA SER A 16 1.34 -9.43 -12.83
C SER A 16 0.94 -9.53 -11.36
N TYR A 17 -0.36 -9.78 -11.15
CA TYR A 17 -0.90 -9.90 -9.81
C TYR A 17 -0.29 -11.10 -9.09
N ARG A 18 0.17 -10.85 -7.87
CA ARG A 18 0.63 -11.89 -6.94
C ARG A 18 -0.08 -11.70 -5.61
N LYS A 19 -0.75 -12.76 -5.18
CA LYS A 19 -1.45 -12.72 -3.90
C LYS A 19 -0.43 -12.61 -2.76
N THR A 20 -0.62 -11.62 -1.91
CA THR A 20 0.16 -11.44 -0.68
C THR A 20 -0.55 -12.11 0.50
N ASP A 21 0.15 -12.22 1.63
CA ASP A 21 -0.46 -12.80 2.82
C ASP A 21 -1.52 -11.88 3.42
N TYR A 22 -1.20 -10.59 3.51
CA TYR A 22 -2.05 -9.60 4.16
C TYR A 22 -2.05 -8.30 3.40
N SER A 23 -3.14 -7.56 3.54
CA SER A 23 -3.22 -6.15 3.19
C SER A 23 -3.52 -5.35 4.45
N TYR A 24 -2.94 -4.17 4.57
CA TYR A 24 -3.34 -3.21 5.60
C TYR A 24 -4.31 -2.22 4.97
N VAL A 25 -5.48 -2.09 5.57
CA VAL A 25 -6.54 -1.21 5.05
C VAL A 25 -6.92 -0.21 6.12
N SER A 26 -6.89 1.06 5.76
CA SER A 26 -7.38 2.16 6.58
C SER A 26 -8.29 3.02 5.72
N ASN A 27 -9.42 3.44 6.28
CA ASN A 27 -10.41 4.24 5.56
C ASN A 27 -10.44 5.65 6.11
N TYR A 28 -10.55 6.62 5.19
CA TYR A 28 -10.81 8.01 5.52
C TYR A 28 -12.30 8.26 5.37
N LYS A 29 -12.96 8.67 6.45
CA LYS A 29 -14.38 8.91 6.46
C LYS A 29 -14.72 9.97 7.50
N ASP A 30 -15.66 10.84 7.16
CA ASP A 30 -16.15 11.89 8.08
C ASP A 30 -15.03 12.77 8.66
N GLY A 31 -14.02 13.05 7.85
CA GLY A 31 -12.92 13.94 8.23
C GLY A 31 -11.76 13.27 8.99
N ALA A 32 -11.75 11.95 9.11
CA ALA A 32 -10.71 11.27 9.87
C ALA A 32 -10.38 9.91 9.30
N TRP A 33 -9.14 9.47 9.53
CA TRP A 33 -8.71 8.11 9.27
C TRP A 33 -9.09 7.20 10.44
N ASP A 34 -9.53 5.99 10.13
CA ASP A 34 -9.70 4.95 11.16
C ASP A 34 -8.33 4.36 11.54
N GLU A 35 -8.34 3.47 12.54
CA GLU A 35 -7.09 2.83 12.99
C GLU A 35 -6.51 1.89 11.96
N GLY A 36 -7.31 1.46 10.98
CA GLY A 36 -6.92 0.47 10.01
C GLY A 36 -6.83 -0.93 10.59
N CYS A 37 -6.65 -1.90 9.72
CA CYS A 37 -6.45 -3.29 10.13
C CYS A 37 -5.72 -4.08 9.05
N LEU A 38 -5.09 -5.16 9.48
CA LEU A 38 -4.60 -6.19 8.56
C LEU A 38 -5.75 -7.13 8.20
N THR A 39 -5.83 -7.48 6.92
CA THR A 39 -6.87 -8.38 6.42
C THR A 39 -6.30 -9.37 5.41
N THR A 40 -6.91 -10.53 5.33
CA THR A 40 -6.64 -11.51 4.27
C THR A 40 -7.60 -11.33 3.08
N ASP A 41 -8.61 -10.49 3.22
CA ASP A 41 -9.50 -10.12 2.12
C ASP A 41 -8.85 -9.00 1.30
N HIS A 42 -8.51 -9.31 0.07
CA HIS A 42 -7.86 -8.38 -0.85
C HIS A 42 -8.86 -7.69 -1.80
N SER A 43 -10.14 -7.81 -1.51
CA SER A 43 -11.21 -7.18 -2.30
C SER A 43 -11.47 -5.77 -1.83
N ILE A 44 -11.86 -4.89 -2.75
CA ILE A 44 -12.26 -3.52 -2.45
C ILE A 44 -13.67 -3.33 -3.03
N THR A 45 -14.57 -2.85 -2.20
CA THR A 45 -15.94 -2.51 -2.62
C THR A 45 -16.10 -1.00 -2.59
N LEU A 46 -16.48 -0.42 -3.73
CA LEU A 46 -16.66 1.01 -3.90
C LEU A 46 -17.97 1.31 -4.62
N SER A 47 -18.49 2.52 -4.41
CA SER A 47 -19.60 3.03 -5.21
C SER A 47 -19.20 3.13 -6.68
N GLU A 48 -20.16 2.90 -7.58
CA GLU A 48 -19.94 3.14 -9.01
C GLU A 48 -19.60 4.60 -9.34
N CYS A 49 -19.89 5.52 -8.42
CA CYS A 49 -19.59 6.94 -8.55
C CYS A 49 -18.23 7.32 -7.97
N ALA A 50 -17.44 6.36 -7.49
CA ALA A 50 -16.13 6.67 -6.94
C ALA A 50 -15.22 7.31 -7.99
N GLY A 51 -14.50 8.35 -7.59
CA GLY A 51 -13.65 9.14 -8.50
C GLY A 51 -12.58 8.32 -9.21
N ILE A 52 -12.13 7.24 -8.62
CA ILE A 52 -11.16 6.35 -9.24
C ILE A 52 -11.66 5.77 -10.57
N PHE A 53 -12.96 5.43 -10.67
CA PHE A 53 -13.49 4.77 -11.85
C PHE A 53 -13.66 5.68 -13.07
N HIS A 54 -13.95 6.96 -12.83
CA HIS A 54 -14.32 7.88 -13.91
C HIS A 54 -13.31 8.98 -14.14
N TYR A 55 -12.53 9.33 -13.12
CA TYR A 55 -11.60 10.44 -13.15
C TYR A 55 -10.17 10.04 -12.81
N CYS A 56 -9.91 8.75 -12.63
CA CYS A 56 -8.60 8.25 -12.22
C CYS A 56 -8.07 8.95 -10.95
N GLN A 57 -8.98 9.30 -10.04
CA GLN A 57 -8.61 9.97 -8.80
C GLN A 57 -8.02 8.94 -7.83
N GLU A 58 -6.76 8.69 -8.01
CA GLU A 58 -5.99 7.74 -7.19
C GLU A 58 -4.53 8.15 -7.17
N VAL A 59 -3.82 7.73 -6.15
CA VAL A 59 -2.37 7.85 -6.06
C VAL A 59 -1.79 6.51 -5.62
N PHE A 60 -0.55 6.25 -6.00
CA PHE A 60 0.16 5.08 -5.50
C PHE A 60 1.56 5.46 -5.07
N GLU A 61 2.12 4.65 -4.21
CA GLU A 61 3.51 4.79 -3.75
C GLU A 61 4.13 3.41 -3.63
N GLY A 62 5.40 3.30 -3.99
CA GLY A 62 6.15 2.07 -3.88
C GLY A 62 7.18 2.16 -2.77
N LEU A 63 7.23 1.14 -1.94
CA LEU A 63 8.17 1.03 -0.82
C LEU A 63 8.73 -0.37 -0.77
N LYS A 64 10.02 -0.47 -0.52
CA LYS A 64 10.70 -1.76 -0.37
C LYS A 64 11.30 -1.88 1.02
N ALA A 65 11.20 -3.09 1.57
CA ALA A 65 11.91 -3.47 2.77
C ALA A 65 12.99 -4.50 2.41
N TYR A 66 14.13 -4.38 3.05
CA TYR A 66 15.28 -5.24 2.78
C TYR A 66 15.71 -5.96 4.04
N THR A 67 16.16 -7.21 3.87
CA THR A 67 16.79 -7.95 4.97
C THR A 67 18.29 -7.69 4.91
N THR A 68 18.84 -7.23 6.02
CA THR A 68 20.28 -6.98 6.18
C THR A 68 21.02 -8.28 6.45
N VAL A 69 22.36 -8.21 6.45
CA VAL A 69 23.20 -9.39 6.71
C VAL A 69 23.02 -9.97 8.10
N ASP A 70 22.59 -9.16 9.08
CA ASP A 70 22.31 -9.60 10.45
C ASP A 70 20.87 -10.09 10.66
N GLY A 71 20.06 -10.11 9.59
CA GLY A 71 18.67 -10.57 9.65
C GLY A 71 17.65 -9.49 9.98
N SER A 72 18.07 -8.26 10.20
CA SER A 72 17.15 -7.14 10.44
C SER A 72 16.42 -6.76 9.17
N ILE A 73 15.18 -6.27 9.32
CA ILE A 73 14.39 -5.77 8.20
C ILE A 73 14.39 -4.24 8.26
N VAL A 74 14.80 -3.60 7.18
CA VAL A 74 14.96 -2.14 7.13
C VAL A 74 14.32 -1.54 5.89
N CYS A 75 13.88 -0.30 6.00
CA CYS A 75 13.43 0.53 4.88
C CYS A 75 14.34 1.75 4.79
N PHE A 76 14.61 2.19 3.55
CA PHE A 76 15.39 3.41 3.34
C PHE A 76 14.45 4.61 3.23
N ARG A 77 14.53 5.51 4.20
CA ARG A 77 13.79 6.76 4.22
C ARG A 77 12.29 6.61 3.89
N PRO A 78 11.53 5.77 4.63
CA PRO A 78 10.10 5.61 4.37
C PRO A 78 9.29 6.89 4.60
N ASP A 79 9.82 7.83 5.40
CA ASP A 79 9.26 9.16 5.58
C ASP A 79 9.13 9.93 4.26
N MET A 80 10.09 9.78 3.37
CA MET A 80 10.06 10.43 2.05
C MET A 80 9.01 9.82 1.14
N ASN A 81 8.78 8.50 1.23
CA ASN A 81 7.69 7.85 0.52
C ASN A 81 6.33 8.38 1.02
N ALA A 82 6.18 8.53 2.32
CA ALA A 82 4.97 9.08 2.92
C ALA A 82 4.74 10.53 2.49
N GLN A 83 5.77 11.35 2.50
CA GLN A 83 5.67 12.75 2.06
C GLN A 83 5.28 12.85 0.59
N ARG A 84 5.90 12.04 -0.26
CA ARG A 84 5.57 12.02 -1.69
C ARG A 84 4.14 11.59 -1.93
N MET A 85 3.63 10.62 -1.17
CA MET A 85 2.23 10.21 -1.25
C MET A 85 1.29 11.33 -0.85
N ALA A 86 1.61 12.05 0.20
CA ALA A 86 0.82 13.21 0.65
C ALA A 86 0.81 14.31 -0.42
N ASP A 87 1.95 14.61 -1.02
CA ASP A 87 2.06 15.61 -2.09
C ASP A 87 1.24 15.20 -3.31
N SER A 88 1.27 13.92 -3.67
CA SER A 88 0.48 13.37 -4.78
C SER A 88 -1.02 13.46 -4.50
N ALA A 89 -1.44 13.15 -3.29
CA ALA A 89 -2.85 13.24 -2.88
C ALA A 89 -3.34 14.69 -2.92
N GLU A 90 -2.55 15.63 -2.44
CA GLU A 90 -2.87 17.06 -2.50
C GLU A 90 -3.07 17.52 -3.94
N ARG A 91 -2.23 17.04 -4.86
CA ARG A 91 -2.33 17.39 -6.29
C ARG A 91 -3.66 16.97 -6.90
N LEU A 92 -4.24 15.88 -6.42
CA LEU A 92 -5.54 15.37 -6.88
C LEU A 92 -6.70 15.79 -5.98
N VAL A 93 -6.46 16.70 -5.06
CA VAL A 93 -7.48 17.20 -4.09
C VAL A 93 -8.07 16.06 -3.27
N MET A 94 -7.23 15.13 -2.88
CA MET A 94 -7.57 14.03 -1.97
C MET A 94 -7.10 14.36 -0.56
N GLN A 95 -7.84 13.85 0.47
CA GLN A 95 -7.48 14.04 1.87
C GLN A 95 -6.38 13.09 2.32
#